data_4b868b344356e32dbd1563b9edbb1f69
#
_entry.id   4b868b344356e32dbd1563b9edbb1f69
#
_cell.length_a   1.000
_cell.length_b   1.000
_cell.length_c   1.000
_cell.angle_alpha   90.00
_cell.angle_beta   90.00
_cell.angle_gamma   90.00
#
_symmetry.space_group_name_H-M   'P 1'
#
loop_
_entity.id
_entity.type
_entity.pdbx_description
1 polymer ?
#
loop_
_entity_poly.entity_id
_entity_poly.type
_entity_poly.pdbx_seq_one_letter_code
_entity_poly.pdbx_strand_id
1 'polypeptide(L)'
;MCKKICIFMAVLGLVLSTDLSARKAKVSIETPASDSRIEYTGRILVNGDDVSYDWSGVYFRIKFSGPYLAMKCSDTKNCWFNLWTDKEMSPKADKVFMVGAADTLVVLAEGLGKGEHEVILQKRTEGEQGRFTVHSFITEGDILQAQGRKERHIEFIGDSYTCGYGTESHDKNDPFMAETENCNLTYAAIASRYFGADFNLISHSGQGICRNYDDFRPGYNMPDRYSLTFDESPEHIWTPDMAPYRPDVVVIYLCTNDFSTARQPHETIFAGRYIELLKKVKAYYGDDMPILCLASNVTPFSFDYIRNACMMSGLSNLTYVALTSGIHNYEDDLGASWHPNYRGHIKVASSVIPYISTITGWEMEEKPYR
;
A
#
# COMPACT_ATOMS: atom_id res chain seq x y z
N MET A 1 -67.88 24.06 -64.35
CA MET A 1 -66.77 23.44 -65.09
C MET A 1 -65.45 23.92 -64.50
N CYS A 2 -64.85 23.10 -63.63
CA CYS A 2 -63.64 23.46 -62.91
C CYS A 2 -62.53 22.59 -63.44
N LYS A 3 -61.53 23.19 -64.07
CA LYS A 3 -60.29 22.48 -64.54
C LYS A 3 -59.33 22.37 -63.39
N LYS A 4 -59.00 21.13 -62.95
CA LYS A 4 -57.93 20.84 -62.02
C LYS A 4 -56.57 20.87 -62.72
N ILE A 5 -55.69 21.71 -62.25
CA ILE A 5 -54.27 21.76 -62.63
C ILE A 5 -53.50 20.86 -61.69
N CYS A 6 -52.87 19.82 -62.18
CA CYS A 6 -51.92 19.00 -61.43
C CYS A 6 -50.54 19.62 -61.57
N ILE A 7 -49.95 20.00 -60.37
CA ILE A 7 -48.57 20.45 -60.30
C ILE A 7 -47.75 19.21 -59.88
N PHE A 8 -46.81 18.79 -60.71
CA PHE A 8 -45.80 17.80 -60.43
C PHE A 8 -44.67 18.47 -59.66
N MET A 9 -44.52 18.14 -58.38
CA MET A 9 -43.33 18.46 -57.59
C MET A 9 -42.27 17.38 -57.82
N ALA A 10 -41.16 17.71 -58.43
CA ALA A 10 -39.98 16.88 -58.50
C ALA A 10 -39.21 17.02 -57.16
N VAL A 11 -39.18 15.95 -56.37
CA VAL A 11 -38.35 15.87 -55.16
C VAL A 11 -36.95 15.46 -55.60
N LEU A 12 -36.02 16.40 -55.51
CA LEU A 12 -34.60 16.16 -55.70
C LEU A 12 -34.05 15.49 -54.44
N GLY A 13 -33.82 14.16 -54.46
CA GLY A 13 -33.23 13.42 -53.39
C GLY A 13 -31.74 13.73 -53.29
N LEU A 14 -31.35 14.47 -52.24
CA LEU A 14 -29.95 14.64 -51.87
C LEU A 14 -29.49 13.34 -51.22
N VAL A 15 -28.70 12.54 -51.92
CA VAL A 15 -27.99 11.38 -51.34
C VAL A 15 -26.82 11.94 -50.56
N LEU A 16 -26.98 12.07 -49.25
CA LEU A 16 -25.87 12.23 -48.31
C LEU A 16 -25.12 10.91 -48.21
N SER A 17 -24.01 10.80 -48.90
CA SER A 17 -23.02 9.75 -48.66
C SER A 17 -22.40 10.00 -47.30
N THR A 18 -22.87 9.30 -46.28
CA THR A 18 -22.15 9.18 -45.03
C THR A 18 -20.93 8.32 -45.28
N ASP A 19 -19.78 8.94 -45.39
CA ASP A 19 -18.50 8.26 -45.28
C ASP A 19 -18.42 7.63 -43.89
N LEU A 20 -18.88 6.40 -43.75
CA LEU A 20 -18.56 5.52 -42.63
C LEU A 20 -17.11 5.11 -42.82
N SER A 21 -16.19 5.98 -42.47
CA SER A 21 -14.80 5.62 -42.28
C SER A 21 -14.77 4.48 -41.23
N ALA A 22 -14.64 3.24 -41.72
CA ALA A 22 -14.47 2.10 -40.89
C ALA A 22 -13.21 2.36 -40.01
N ARG A 23 -13.41 2.75 -38.76
CA ARG A 23 -12.33 2.76 -37.78
C ARG A 23 -11.75 1.34 -37.81
N LYS A 24 -10.53 1.17 -38.35
CA LYS A 24 -9.79 -0.09 -38.18
C LYS A 24 -9.88 -0.47 -36.74
N ALA A 25 -10.41 -1.65 -36.47
CA ALA A 25 -10.40 -2.18 -35.09
C ALA A 25 -8.95 -2.12 -34.60
N LYS A 26 -8.73 -1.36 -33.55
CA LYS A 26 -7.40 -1.27 -32.94
C LYS A 26 -7.08 -2.66 -32.40
N VAL A 27 -5.93 -3.20 -32.76
CA VAL A 27 -5.46 -4.48 -32.26
C VAL A 27 -5.07 -4.25 -30.79
N SER A 28 -5.77 -4.89 -29.89
CA SER A 28 -5.41 -4.91 -28.47
C SER A 28 -4.61 -6.18 -28.17
N ILE A 29 -3.54 -6.02 -27.40
CA ILE A 29 -2.68 -7.11 -26.93
C ILE A 29 -3.02 -7.36 -25.48
N GLU A 30 -3.29 -8.61 -25.13
CA GLU A 30 -3.50 -9.05 -23.76
C GLU A 30 -2.25 -9.75 -23.23
N THR A 31 -1.76 -9.34 -22.08
CA THR A 31 -0.54 -9.83 -21.41
C THR A 31 -0.90 -10.33 -20.01
N PRO A 32 -0.49 -11.53 -19.59
CA PRO A 32 -0.73 -12.05 -18.25
C PRO A 32 -0.20 -11.13 -17.15
N ALA A 33 -0.85 -11.09 -16.00
CA ALA A 33 -0.37 -10.34 -14.84
C ALA A 33 0.99 -10.83 -14.33
N SER A 34 1.32 -12.10 -14.53
CA SER A 34 2.58 -12.72 -14.14
C SER A 34 3.76 -12.44 -15.09
N ASP A 35 3.56 -11.65 -16.15
CA ASP A 35 4.64 -11.32 -17.10
C ASP A 35 5.82 -10.64 -16.38
N SER A 36 7.02 -11.14 -16.61
CA SER A 36 8.24 -10.71 -15.91
C SER A 36 8.66 -9.26 -16.17
N ARG A 37 8.08 -8.60 -17.16
CA ARG A 37 8.29 -7.16 -17.45
C ARG A 37 7.50 -6.25 -16.51
N ILE A 38 6.49 -6.80 -15.80
CA ILE A 38 5.70 -6.09 -14.81
C ILE A 38 6.38 -6.26 -13.45
N GLU A 39 6.58 -5.16 -12.74
CA GLU A 39 7.30 -5.17 -11.48
C GLU A 39 6.35 -4.99 -10.30
N TYR A 40 6.24 -6.00 -9.45
CA TYR A 40 5.47 -5.97 -8.22
C TYR A 40 6.37 -5.73 -7.02
N THR A 41 5.91 -4.90 -6.07
CA THR A 41 6.54 -4.67 -4.77
C THR A 41 5.53 -4.91 -3.66
N GLY A 42 5.92 -5.69 -2.65
CA GLY A 42 5.08 -6.19 -1.58
C GLY A 42 4.91 -7.70 -1.64
N ARG A 43 4.11 -8.26 -0.73
CA ARG A 43 3.83 -9.70 -0.70
C ARG A 43 2.74 -10.05 -1.69
N ILE A 44 3.08 -10.88 -2.64
CA ILE A 44 2.18 -11.35 -3.70
C ILE A 44 2.20 -12.87 -3.79
N LEU A 45 1.13 -13.44 -4.33
CA LEU A 45 1.07 -14.84 -4.78
C LEU A 45 0.88 -14.86 -6.29
N VAL A 46 1.80 -15.50 -7.00
CA VAL A 46 1.67 -15.78 -8.44
C VAL A 46 1.07 -17.18 -8.58
N ASN A 47 -0.06 -17.27 -9.27
CA ASN A 47 -0.73 -18.55 -9.56
C ASN A 47 -1.10 -18.62 -11.05
N GLY A 48 -0.28 -19.29 -11.85
CA GLY A 48 -0.41 -19.29 -13.31
C GLY A 48 -0.22 -17.87 -13.87
N ASP A 49 -1.23 -17.36 -14.54
CA ASP A 49 -1.22 -16.01 -15.13
C ASP A 49 -1.62 -14.91 -14.14
N ASP A 50 -2.21 -15.28 -13.01
CA ASP A 50 -2.77 -14.37 -12.02
C ASP A 50 -1.74 -13.94 -10.96
N VAL A 51 -1.90 -12.70 -10.46
CA VAL A 51 -1.15 -12.17 -9.32
C VAL A 51 -2.13 -11.65 -8.28
N SER A 52 -2.07 -12.21 -7.06
CA SER A 52 -2.97 -11.86 -5.95
C SER A 52 -2.22 -11.26 -4.78
N TYR A 53 -2.85 -10.30 -4.08
CA TYR A 53 -2.33 -9.67 -2.87
C TYR A 53 -3.44 -9.01 -2.04
N ASP A 54 -3.19 -8.81 -0.74
CA ASP A 54 -4.14 -8.12 0.14
C ASP A 54 -3.49 -7.09 1.09
N TRP A 55 -2.20 -7.18 1.39
CA TRP A 55 -1.51 -6.22 2.25
C TRP A 55 -1.61 -4.78 1.77
N SER A 56 -1.66 -3.83 2.72
CA SER A 56 -1.56 -2.40 2.42
C SER A 56 -0.28 -2.09 1.64
N GLY A 57 -0.37 -1.16 0.71
CA GLY A 57 0.81 -0.61 0.05
C GLY A 57 1.45 -1.49 -1.01
N VAL A 58 0.93 -2.70 -1.28
CA VAL A 58 1.39 -3.47 -2.44
C VAL A 58 1.12 -2.68 -3.71
N TYR A 59 2.11 -2.58 -4.59
CA TYR A 59 1.99 -1.87 -5.84
C TYR A 59 2.71 -2.59 -6.98
N PHE A 60 2.31 -2.24 -8.21
CA PHE A 60 3.06 -2.63 -9.39
C PHE A 60 3.43 -1.42 -10.24
N ARG A 61 4.52 -1.60 -11.02
CA ARG A 61 4.94 -0.72 -12.11
C ARG A 61 4.76 -1.47 -13.42
N ILE A 62 4.11 -0.84 -14.37
CA ILE A 62 3.93 -1.37 -15.72
C ILE A 62 4.29 -0.31 -16.74
N LYS A 63 5.27 -0.63 -17.58
CA LYS A 63 5.69 0.21 -18.69
C LYS A 63 5.11 -0.32 -19.98
N PHE A 64 4.56 0.55 -20.80
CA PHE A 64 3.89 0.17 -22.04
C PHE A 64 4.05 1.24 -23.12
N SER A 65 3.81 0.86 -24.38
CA SER A 65 3.75 1.79 -25.50
C SER A 65 2.30 2.01 -25.93
N GLY A 66 2.00 3.22 -26.45
CA GLY A 66 0.70 3.55 -27.00
C GLY A 66 -0.27 4.20 -26.00
N PRO A 67 -1.47 4.59 -26.47
CA PRO A 67 -2.35 5.52 -25.76
C PRO A 67 -3.25 4.89 -24.70
N TYR A 68 -3.23 3.55 -24.51
CA TYR A 68 -4.22 2.84 -23.73
C TYR A 68 -3.64 1.70 -22.93
N LEU A 69 -4.05 1.62 -21.65
CA LEU A 69 -3.80 0.51 -20.76
C LEU A 69 -5.05 0.23 -19.94
N ALA A 70 -5.51 -1.02 -19.94
CA ALA A 70 -6.54 -1.50 -19.02
C ALA A 70 -6.07 -2.76 -18.29
N MET A 71 -6.70 -3.09 -17.19
CA MET A 71 -6.42 -4.23 -16.32
C MET A 71 -7.70 -5.05 -16.15
N LYS A 72 -7.62 -6.36 -16.41
CA LYS A 72 -8.62 -7.32 -15.92
C LYS A 72 -8.27 -7.73 -14.51
N CYS A 73 -9.19 -7.61 -13.61
CA CYS A 73 -8.96 -7.88 -12.19
C CYS A 73 -10.24 -8.33 -11.48
N SER A 74 -10.08 -8.86 -10.29
CA SER A 74 -11.16 -9.16 -9.38
C SER A 74 -10.78 -8.77 -7.94
N ASP A 75 -11.79 -8.53 -7.11
CA ASP A 75 -11.62 -8.24 -5.69
C ASP A 75 -12.59 -9.10 -4.89
N THR A 76 -12.24 -9.42 -3.65
CA THR A 76 -13.14 -10.15 -2.74
C THR A 76 -14.09 -9.24 -1.97
N LYS A 77 -13.78 -7.94 -1.87
CA LYS A 77 -14.60 -6.92 -1.18
C LYS A 77 -14.54 -5.58 -1.94
N ASN A 78 -13.89 -4.54 -1.37
CA ASN A 78 -13.86 -3.18 -1.91
C ASN A 78 -12.51 -2.52 -1.67
N CYS A 79 -11.49 -2.90 -2.42
CA CYS A 79 -10.17 -2.29 -2.32
C CYS A 79 -10.13 -0.91 -2.98
N TRP A 80 -9.45 0.03 -2.33
CA TRP A 80 -9.16 1.34 -2.90
C TRP A 80 -7.72 1.42 -3.41
N PHE A 81 -7.52 2.21 -4.47
CA PHE A 81 -6.25 2.31 -5.17
C PHE A 81 -5.85 3.76 -5.42
N ASN A 82 -4.53 3.98 -5.34
CA ASN A 82 -3.87 5.17 -5.86
C ASN A 82 -3.21 4.83 -7.19
N LEU A 83 -3.31 5.73 -8.18
CA LEU A 83 -2.72 5.57 -9.50
C LEU A 83 -1.92 6.81 -9.89
N TRP A 84 -0.71 6.59 -10.43
CA TRP A 84 0.15 7.61 -11.02
C TRP A 84 0.50 7.20 -12.44
N THR A 85 0.56 8.18 -13.35
CA THR A 85 0.93 7.99 -14.75
C THR A 85 2.09 8.90 -15.09
N ASP A 86 3.14 8.33 -15.68
CA ASP A 86 4.37 9.02 -16.13
C ASP A 86 5.06 9.83 -15.01
N LYS A 87 4.96 9.37 -13.78
CA LYS A 87 5.62 9.97 -12.62
C LYS A 87 5.75 8.99 -11.46
N GLU A 88 6.66 9.29 -10.54
CA GLU A 88 6.84 8.57 -9.29
C GLU A 88 5.65 8.75 -8.33
N MET A 89 5.50 7.79 -7.40
CA MET A 89 4.55 7.89 -6.29
C MET A 89 4.81 9.15 -5.47
N SER A 90 3.84 10.03 -5.45
CA SER A 90 3.83 11.26 -4.66
C SER A 90 2.66 11.24 -3.66
N PRO A 91 2.59 12.17 -2.69
CA PRO A 91 1.46 12.21 -1.77
C PRO A 91 0.10 12.32 -2.46
N LYS A 92 0.06 12.97 -3.63
CA LYS A 92 -1.17 13.13 -4.42
C LYS A 92 -1.14 12.21 -5.65
N ALA A 93 -2.02 11.20 -5.67
CA ALA A 93 -2.25 10.37 -6.83
C ALA A 93 -2.97 11.16 -7.96
N ASP A 94 -2.80 10.73 -9.22
CA ASP A 94 -3.54 11.28 -10.35
C ASP A 94 -5.01 10.83 -10.31
N LYS A 95 -5.23 9.59 -9.90
CA LYS A 95 -6.56 8.99 -9.79
C LYS A 95 -6.63 8.15 -8.52
N VAL A 96 -7.77 8.27 -7.82
CA VAL A 96 -8.15 7.40 -6.70
C VAL A 96 -9.46 6.73 -7.10
N PHE A 97 -9.54 5.42 -6.91
CA PHE A 97 -10.74 4.67 -7.24
C PHE A 97 -10.86 3.39 -6.42
N MET A 98 -12.08 2.86 -6.35
CA MET A 98 -12.40 1.60 -5.72
C MET A 98 -12.67 0.54 -6.79
N VAL A 99 -12.24 -0.70 -6.51
CA VAL A 99 -12.67 -1.89 -7.23
C VAL A 99 -13.56 -2.69 -6.30
N GLY A 100 -14.78 -3.00 -6.74
CA GLY A 100 -15.74 -3.78 -5.97
C GLY A 100 -15.57 -5.28 -6.17
N ALA A 101 -16.29 -6.06 -5.36
CA ALA A 101 -16.26 -7.52 -5.34
C ALA A 101 -16.87 -8.12 -6.62
N ALA A 102 -16.17 -8.07 -7.73
CA ALA A 102 -16.53 -8.70 -9.00
C ALA A 102 -15.32 -8.74 -9.94
N ASP A 103 -15.40 -9.61 -10.94
CA ASP A 103 -14.52 -9.53 -12.11
C ASP A 103 -14.82 -8.25 -12.87
N THR A 104 -13.78 -7.47 -13.15
CA THR A 104 -13.96 -6.17 -13.77
C THR A 104 -12.81 -5.80 -14.71
N LEU A 105 -13.11 -4.88 -15.63
CA LEU A 105 -12.12 -4.23 -16.47
C LEU A 105 -11.93 -2.80 -16.00
N VAL A 106 -10.74 -2.47 -15.55
CA VAL A 106 -10.38 -1.11 -15.09
C VAL A 106 -9.49 -0.45 -16.12
N VAL A 107 -9.91 0.71 -16.65
CA VAL A 107 -9.05 1.54 -17.50
C VAL A 107 -8.09 2.33 -16.60
N LEU A 108 -6.80 2.00 -16.72
CA LEU A 108 -5.72 2.63 -15.97
C LEU A 108 -5.24 3.91 -16.68
N ALA A 109 -5.10 3.84 -17.99
CA ALA A 109 -4.70 4.99 -18.83
C ALA A 109 -5.42 4.98 -20.17
N GLU A 110 -5.83 6.16 -20.63
CA GLU A 110 -6.43 6.35 -21.95
C GLU A 110 -6.12 7.73 -22.52
N GLY A 111 -6.11 7.84 -23.85
CA GLY A 111 -5.90 9.11 -24.54
C GLY A 111 -4.46 9.65 -24.44
N LEU A 112 -3.49 8.80 -24.03
CA LEU A 112 -2.09 9.15 -24.01
C LEU A 112 -1.50 9.23 -25.43
N GLY A 113 -0.27 9.72 -25.55
CA GLY A 113 0.46 9.73 -26.82
C GLY A 113 0.82 8.33 -27.32
N LYS A 114 1.47 8.24 -28.48
CA LYS A 114 1.97 6.96 -29.02
C LYS A 114 3.29 6.50 -28.41
N GLY A 115 3.88 7.30 -27.51
CA GLY A 115 5.16 7.02 -26.88
C GLY A 115 5.11 5.89 -25.87
N GLU A 116 6.19 5.82 -25.08
CA GLU A 116 6.27 4.94 -23.91
C GLU A 116 5.69 5.66 -22.70
N HIS A 117 4.97 4.93 -21.89
CA HIS A 117 4.32 5.40 -20.66
C HIS A 117 4.55 4.42 -19.52
N GLU A 118 4.48 4.90 -18.28
CA GLU A 118 4.51 4.05 -17.10
C GLU A 118 3.31 4.35 -16.20
N VAL A 119 2.70 3.31 -15.68
CA VAL A 119 1.66 3.40 -14.66
C VAL A 119 2.16 2.72 -13.39
N ILE A 120 1.95 3.38 -12.25
CA ILE A 120 2.09 2.80 -10.92
C ILE A 120 0.70 2.69 -10.31
N LEU A 121 0.31 1.49 -9.89
CA LEU A 121 -0.94 1.25 -9.17
C LEU A 121 -0.63 0.67 -7.79
N GLN A 122 -1.12 1.33 -6.73
CA GLN A 122 -0.92 0.93 -5.34
C GLN A 122 -2.25 0.65 -4.67
N LYS A 123 -2.36 -0.53 -4.03
CA LYS A 123 -3.44 -0.82 -3.09
C LYS A 123 -3.26 0.05 -1.85
N ARG A 124 -4.23 0.94 -1.57
CA ARG A 124 -4.10 1.92 -0.48
C ARG A 124 -4.70 1.44 0.84
N THR A 125 -5.61 0.46 0.80
CA THR A 125 -6.32 -0.09 1.95
C THR A 125 -5.74 -1.41 2.42
N GLU A 126 -6.01 -1.77 3.67
CA GLU A 126 -5.52 -3.01 4.30
C GLU A 126 -6.28 -4.28 3.86
N GLY A 127 -5.82 -5.45 4.31
CA GLY A 127 -6.33 -6.76 3.94
C GLY A 127 -7.81 -6.97 4.29
N GLU A 128 -8.30 -6.38 5.37
CA GLU A 128 -9.72 -6.41 5.72
C GLU A 128 -10.64 -5.84 4.64
N GLN A 129 -10.14 -4.96 3.77
CA GLN A 129 -10.90 -4.34 2.69
C GLN A 129 -10.97 -5.20 1.44
N GLY A 130 -10.22 -6.29 1.36
CA GLY A 130 -10.28 -7.29 0.29
C GLY A 130 -8.94 -7.81 -0.18
N ARG A 131 -9.00 -8.98 -0.86
CA ARG A 131 -7.90 -9.56 -1.63
C ARG A 131 -8.11 -9.24 -3.09
N PHE A 132 -7.15 -8.57 -3.66
CA PHE A 132 -7.15 -8.16 -5.06
C PHE A 132 -6.37 -9.15 -5.91
N THR A 133 -6.92 -9.48 -7.08
CA THR A 133 -6.26 -10.33 -8.08
C THR A 133 -6.23 -9.61 -9.42
N VAL A 134 -5.04 -9.51 -9.99
CA VAL A 134 -4.82 -9.06 -11.36
C VAL A 134 -4.71 -10.29 -12.26
N HIS A 135 -5.51 -10.34 -13.32
CA HIS A 135 -5.53 -11.44 -14.29
C HIS A 135 -4.65 -11.13 -15.50
N SER A 136 -4.86 -9.97 -16.12
CA SER A 136 -4.13 -9.57 -17.30
C SER A 136 -4.18 -8.05 -17.53
N PHE A 137 -3.31 -7.58 -18.42
CA PHE A 137 -3.29 -6.22 -18.92
C PHE A 137 -3.61 -6.19 -20.41
N ILE A 138 -4.32 -5.16 -20.84
CA ILE A 138 -4.72 -4.95 -22.23
C ILE A 138 -4.17 -3.61 -22.70
N THR A 139 -3.37 -3.63 -23.76
CA THR A 139 -2.76 -2.43 -24.37
C THR A 139 -3.08 -2.33 -25.86
N GLU A 140 -2.94 -1.13 -26.43
CA GLU A 140 -2.93 -0.90 -27.88
C GLU A 140 -1.50 -0.92 -28.47
N GLY A 141 -0.49 -1.19 -27.64
CA GLY A 141 0.90 -1.36 -27.99
C GLY A 141 1.52 -2.48 -27.16
N ASP A 142 2.83 -2.47 -26.98
CA ASP A 142 3.58 -3.53 -26.28
C ASP A 142 3.72 -3.20 -24.79
N ILE A 143 3.74 -4.23 -23.95
CA ILE A 143 4.28 -4.13 -22.59
C ILE A 143 5.80 -4.12 -22.69
N LEU A 144 6.42 -3.16 -22.05
CA LEU A 144 7.86 -2.93 -22.03
C LEU A 144 8.42 -3.30 -20.66
N GLN A 145 9.74 -3.46 -20.56
CA GLN A 145 10.39 -3.68 -19.27
C GLN A 145 10.17 -2.45 -18.37
N ALA A 146 9.63 -2.65 -17.18
CA ALA A 146 9.49 -1.59 -16.18
C ALA A 146 10.87 -1.01 -15.81
N GLN A 147 10.88 0.21 -15.26
CA GLN A 147 12.12 0.97 -14.98
C GLN A 147 13.08 0.25 -14.03
N GLY A 148 12.61 -0.69 -13.26
CA GLY A 148 13.37 -1.41 -12.23
C GLY A 148 13.11 -0.85 -10.83
N ARG A 149 13.36 -1.71 -9.84
CA ARG A 149 13.23 -1.35 -8.41
C ARG A 149 14.27 -0.32 -8.02
N LYS A 150 13.92 0.44 -7.00
CA LYS A 150 14.89 1.33 -6.35
C LYS A 150 15.96 0.50 -5.64
N GLU A 151 17.15 1.06 -5.51
CA GLU A 151 18.27 0.40 -4.83
C GLU A 151 18.02 0.22 -3.31
N ARG A 152 17.20 1.11 -2.73
CA ARG A 152 16.88 1.13 -1.29
C ARG A 152 15.51 0.54 -1.05
N HIS A 153 15.38 -0.26 0.02
CA HIS A 153 14.11 -0.88 0.38
C HIS A 153 13.92 -0.89 1.91
N ILE A 154 12.73 -0.51 2.38
CA ILE A 154 12.36 -0.52 3.80
C ILE A 154 11.15 -1.42 4.00
N GLU A 155 11.22 -2.36 4.95
CA GLU A 155 10.04 -3.08 5.41
C GLU A 155 9.49 -2.44 6.69
N PHE A 156 8.18 -2.20 6.74
CA PHE A 156 7.50 -1.70 7.92
C PHE A 156 6.51 -2.74 8.44
N ILE A 157 6.60 -3.03 9.74
CA ILE A 157 5.68 -3.92 10.45
C ILE A 157 4.90 -3.07 11.43
N GLY A 158 3.55 -3.08 11.33
CA GLY A 158 2.75 -2.19 12.14
C GLY A 158 1.28 -2.55 12.26
N ASP A 159 0.53 -1.60 12.80
CA ASP A 159 -0.90 -1.66 12.98
C ASP A 159 -1.62 -0.60 12.11
N SER A 160 -2.75 -0.10 12.56
CA SER A 160 -3.55 0.92 11.88
C SER A 160 -2.78 2.18 11.50
N TYR A 161 -1.76 2.57 12.27
CA TYR A 161 -0.89 3.71 11.93
C TYR A 161 -0.07 3.44 10.68
N THR A 162 0.28 2.20 10.43
CA THR A 162 1.04 1.80 9.24
C THR A 162 0.10 1.52 8.05
N CYS A 163 -1.12 1.01 8.30
CA CYS A 163 -2.16 0.87 7.27
C CYS A 163 -2.62 2.22 6.70
N GLY A 164 -2.58 3.28 7.52
CA GLY A 164 -3.08 4.60 7.12
C GLY A 164 -4.56 4.80 7.43
N TYR A 165 -5.04 4.16 8.50
CA TYR A 165 -6.41 4.28 9.01
C TYR A 165 -6.81 5.73 9.19
N GLY A 166 -7.82 6.20 8.46
CA GLY A 166 -8.35 7.55 8.59
C GLY A 166 -7.39 8.68 8.24
N THR A 167 -6.28 8.42 7.53
CA THR A 167 -5.24 9.39 7.22
C THR A 167 -5.75 10.61 6.44
N GLU A 168 -6.80 10.45 5.63
CA GLU A 168 -7.42 11.53 4.87
C GLU A 168 -8.66 12.13 5.56
N SER A 169 -9.05 11.63 6.74
CA SER A 169 -10.07 12.27 7.56
C SER A 169 -9.52 13.53 8.23
N HIS A 170 -10.38 14.49 8.50
CA HIS A 170 -10.04 15.79 9.09
C HIS A 170 -10.56 15.97 10.51
N ASP A 171 -11.36 15.03 11.02
CA ASP A 171 -11.90 15.05 12.37
C ASP A 171 -11.61 13.74 13.10
N LYS A 172 -11.04 13.86 14.30
CA LYS A 172 -10.74 12.72 15.18
C LYS A 172 -11.97 11.93 15.62
N ASN A 173 -13.16 12.52 15.53
CA ASN A 173 -14.42 11.87 15.87
C ASN A 173 -15.12 11.24 14.67
N ASP A 174 -14.60 11.39 13.45
CA ASP A 174 -15.12 10.69 12.31
C ASP A 174 -15.00 9.17 12.51
N PRO A 175 -15.97 8.38 12.06
CA PRO A 175 -15.82 6.93 12.01
C PRO A 175 -14.82 6.53 10.93
N PHE A 176 -14.34 5.31 10.99
CA PHE A 176 -13.54 4.72 9.91
C PHE A 176 -14.34 4.66 8.62
N MET A 177 -13.69 5.08 7.55
CA MET A 177 -14.16 4.91 6.17
C MET A 177 -13.00 4.41 5.33
N ALA A 178 -13.15 3.30 4.60
CA ALA A 178 -12.10 2.75 3.73
C ALA A 178 -11.64 3.76 2.66
N GLU A 179 -12.51 4.67 2.28
CA GLU A 179 -12.21 5.79 1.37
C GLU A 179 -11.14 6.73 1.94
N THR A 180 -11.10 6.94 3.25
CA THR A 180 -10.13 7.83 3.92
C THR A 180 -8.89 7.11 4.41
N GLU A 181 -8.81 5.78 4.26
CA GLU A 181 -7.61 5.01 4.53
C GLU A 181 -6.63 5.17 3.38
N ASN A 182 -5.38 5.58 3.68
CA ASN A 182 -4.38 5.79 2.65
C ASN A 182 -2.95 5.53 3.16
N CYS A 183 -2.46 4.33 2.94
CA CYS A 183 -1.10 3.94 3.35
C CYS A 183 0.00 4.80 2.71
N ASN A 184 -0.24 5.41 1.56
CA ASN A 184 0.72 6.29 0.89
C ASN A 184 0.99 7.61 1.65
N LEU A 185 0.12 7.98 2.57
CA LEU A 185 0.26 9.18 3.41
C LEU A 185 0.79 8.89 4.82
N THR A 186 1.13 7.63 5.12
CA THR A 186 1.68 7.26 6.43
C THR A 186 3.15 7.66 6.59
N TYR A 187 3.61 7.65 7.83
CA TYR A 187 5.01 7.88 8.18
C TYR A 187 5.96 6.97 7.40
N ALA A 188 5.53 5.74 7.12
CA ALA A 188 6.29 4.74 6.39
C ALA A 188 6.55 5.16 4.93
N ALA A 189 5.48 5.51 4.21
CA ALA A 189 5.59 5.98 2.83
C ALA A 189 6.30 7.35 2.73
N ILE A 190 6.12 8.24 3.72
CA ILE A 190 6.83 9.52 3.78
C ILE A 190 8.33 9.31 3.94
N ALA A 191 8.76 8.47 4.90
CA ALA A 191 10.18 8.15 5.12
C ALA A 191 10.79 7.46 3.90
N SER A 192 10.07 6.54 3.26
CA SER A 192 10.53 5.86 2.04
C SER A 192 10.73 6.83 0.88
N ARG A 193 9.78 7.74 0.63
CA ARG A 193 9.95 8.79 -0.38
C ARG A 193 11.11 9.72 -0.09
N TYR A 194 11.33 10.07 1.20
CA TYR A 194 12.44 10.92 1.60
C TYR A 194 13.79 10.33 1.19
N PHE A 195 13.97 9.02 1.37
CA PHE A 195 15.21 8.33 1.00
C PHE A 195 15.24 7.79 -0.43
N GLY A 196 14.20 8.01 -1.23
CA GLY A 196 14.09 7.42 -2.56
C GLY A 196 14.05 5.89 -2.50
N ALA A 197 13.47 5.32 -1.45
CA ALA A 197 13.36 3.87 -1.24
C ALA A 197 12.02 3.31 -1.75
N ASP A 198 12.04 2.05 -2.18
CA ASP A 198 10.83 1.24 -2.24
C ASP A 198 10.47 0.74 -0.84
N PHE A 199 9.23 0.30 -0.64
CA PHE A 199 8.78 -0.17 0.67
C PHE A 199 7.70 -1.23 0.57
N ASN A 200 7.59 -2.04 1.62
CA ASN A 200 6.44 -2.90 1.86
C ASN A 200 5.92 -2.74 3.28
N LEU A 201 4.62 -2.89 3.43
CA LEU A 201 3.92 -2.76 4.69
C LEU A 201 3.33 -4.11 5.08
N ILE A 202 3.73 -4.60 6.25
CA ILE A 202 3.15 -5.79 6.88
C ILE A 202 2.37 -5.27 8.07
N SER A 203 1.13 -4.85 7.81
CA SER A 203 0.34 -4.12 8.79
C SER A 203 -1.14 -4.47 8.72
N HIS A 204 -1.78 -4.48 9.89
CA HIS A 204 -3.20 -4.73 10.03
C HIS A 204 -3.76 -3.93 11.21
N SER A 205 -4.88 -3.25 11.01
CA SER A 205 -5.53 -2.44 12.03
C SER A 205 -5.98 -3.28 13.22
N GLY A 206 -5.82 -2.74 14.41
CA GLY A 206 -6.20 -3.44 15.63
C GLY A 206 -5.25 -4.55 16.09
N GLN A 207 -4.21 -4.88 15.34
CA GLN A 207 -3.27 -5.93 15.72
C GLN A 207 -2.25 -5.44 16.74
N GLY A 208 -1.93 -6.30 17.70
CA GLY A 208 -0.88 -6.09 18.69
C GLY A 208 0.19 -7.18 18.62
N ILE A 209 1.07 -7.13 19.58
CA ILE A 209 2.17 -8.09 19.77
C ILE A 209 1.68 -9.37 20.44
N CYS A 210 0.90 -9.23 21.51
CA CYS A 210 0.37 -10.35 22.29
C CYS A 210 -1.13 -10.25 22.56
N ARG A 211 -1.74 -9.12 22.19
CA ARG A 211 -3.16 -8.87 22.33
C ARG A 211 -3.62 -7.84 21.28
N ASN A 212 -4.74 -8.12 20.64
CA ASN A 212 -5.36 -7.22 19.70
C ASN A 212 -6.22 -6.16 20.41
N TYR A 213 -6.68 -5.16 19.65
CA TYR A 213 -7.54 -4.10 20.16
C TYR A 213 -8.79 -4.68 20.84
N ASP A 214 -9.08 -4.22 22.05
CA ASP A 214 -10.24 -4.61 22.88
C ASP A 214 -10.41 -6.14 23.08
N ASP A 215 -9.35 -6.93 22.89
CA ASP A 215 -9.36 -8.38 23.05
C ASP A 215 -8.56 -8.82 24.29
N PHE A 216 -9.20 -9.54 25.18
CA PHE A 216 -8.57 -10.13 26.36
C PHE A 216 -8.01 -11.53 26.14
N ARG A 217 -8.28 -12.15 25.00
CA ARG A 217 -7.88 -13.51 24.68
C ARG A 217 -6.52 -13.53 23.99
N PRO A 218 -5.64 -14.49 24.34
CA PRO A 218 -4.51 -14.81 23.47
C PRO A 218 -5.06 -15.18 22.09
N GLY A 219 -4.53 -14.58 21.04
CA GLY A 219 -5.06 -14.79 19.73
C GLY A 219 -4.01 -14.64 18.65
N TYR A 220 -4.48 -14.62 17.45
CA TYR A 220 -3.72 -14.40 16.25
C TYR A 220 -3.29 -12.93 16.18
N ASN A 221 -1.99 -12.68 16.46
CA ASN A 221 -1.42 -11.36 16.58
C ASN A 221 -0.41 -11.09 15.45
N MET A 222 0.16 -9.90 15.39
CA MET A 222 1.11 -9.55 14.35
C MET A 222 2.30 -10.52 14.24
N PRO A 223 2.90 -11.05 15.32
CA PRO A 223 3.92 -12.10 15.20
C PRO A 223 3.47 -13.35 14.43
N ASP A 224 2.18 -13.71 14.47
CA ASP A 224 1.65 -14.84 13.70
C ASP A 224 1.41 -14.44 12.24
N ARG A 225 0.87 -13.24 12.00
CA ARG A 225 0.60 -12.70 10.67
C ARG A 225 1.86 -12.43 9.86
N TYR A 226 2.98 -12.10 10.52
CA TYR A 226 4.22 -11.75 9.84
C TYR A 226 4.72 -12.81 8.86
N SER A 227 4.37 -14.07 9.05
CA SER A 227 4.76 -15.16 8.16
C SER A 227 3.77 -15.43 7.02
N LEU A 228 2.75 -14.59 6.83
CA LEU A 228 1.72 -14.85 5.84
C LEU A 228 1.98 -14.14 4.51
N THR A 229 1.59 -14.78 3.41
CA THR A 229 1.52 -14.16 2.09
C THR A 229 0.34 -13.20 2.00
N PHE A 230 -0.79 -13.60 2.57
CA PHE A 230 -2.00 -12.80 2.67
C PHE A 230 -2.30 -12.47 4.12
N ASP A 231 -2.66 -11.22 4.38
CA ASP A 231 -3.03 -10.73 5.70
C ASP A 231 -4.22 -11.51 6.30
N GLU A 232 -5.22 -11.75 5.49
CA GLU A 232 -6.49 -12.35 5.91
C GLU A 232 -6.58 -13.87 5.69
N SER A 233 -5.49 -14.55 5.30
CA SER A 233 -5.52 -16.00 5.07
C SER A 233 -4.23 -16.70 5.50
N PRO A 234 -4.31 -17.68 6.41
CA PRO A 234 -3.17 -18.48 6.85
C PRO A 234 -2.75 -19.59 5.85
N GLU A 235 -3.44 -19.73 4.72
CA GLU A 235 -3.23 -20.84 3.78
C GLU A 235 -1.90 -20.79 3.05
N HIS A 236 -1.32 -19.57 2.91
CA HIS A 236 -0.08 -19.36 2.19
C HIS A 236 0.96 -18.70 3.10
N ILE A 237 2.07 -19.38 3.32
CA ILE A 237 3.21 -18.87 4.06
C ILE A 237 4.14 -18.14 3.11
N TRP A 238 4.50 -16.93 3.47
CA TRP A 238 5.48 -16.13 2.74
C TRP A 238 6.90 -16.46 3.21
N THR A 239 7.82 -16.50 2.26
CA THR A 239 9.25 -16.66 2.51
C THR A 239 10.05 -15.63 1.70
N PRO A 240 11.24 -15.21 2.16
CA PRO A 240 12.00 -14.12 1.52
C PRO A 240 12.37 -14.37 0.05
N ASP A 241 12.50 -15.63 -0.36
CA ASP A 241 12.79 -16.02 -1.76
C ASP A 241 11.60 -15.78 -2.71
N MET A 242 10.41 -15.54 -2.19
CA MET A 242 9.26 -15.11 -3.00
C MET A 242 9.36 -13.64 -3.46
N ALA A 243 10.25 -12.85 -2.85
CA ALA A 243 10.48 -11.47 -3.25
C ALA A 243 11.86 -11.32 -3.93
N PRO A 244 11.97 -10.57 -5.03
CA PRO A 244 13.25 -10.33 -5.71
C PRO A 244 14.08 -9.20 -5.05
N TYR A 245 13.83 -8.88 -3.79
CA TYR A 245 14.51 -7.85 -3.02
C TYR A 245 14.67 -8.26 -1.57
N ARG A 246 15.62 -7.66 -0.87
CA ARG A 246 15.82 -7.73 0.58
C ARG A 246 15.74 -6.31 1.13
N PRO A 247 15.02 -6.06 2.25
CA PRO A 247 15.05 -4.74 2.87
C PRO A 247 16.45 -4.40 3.42
N ASP A 248 16.79 -3.11 3.44
CA ASP A 248 18.01 -2.61 4.09
C ASP A 248 17.79 -2.39 5.58
N VAL A 249 16.54 -2.14 5.98
CA VAL A 249 16.13 -1.98 7.38
C VAL A 249 14.68 -2.41 7.55
N VAL A 250 14.37 -3.00 8.70
CA VAL A 250 13.01 -3.30 9.14
C VAL A 250 12.62 -2.34 10.26
N VAL A 251 11.48 -1.69 10.14
CA VAL A 251 10.91 -0.77 11.13
C VAL A 251 9.68 -1.41 11.75
N ILE A 252 9.66 -1.58 13.06
CA ILE A 252 8.53 -2.14 13.81
C ILE A 252 7.87 -1.02 14.61
N TYR A 253 6.58 -0.74 14.34
CA TYR A 253 5.79 0.24 15.09
C TYR A 253 4.47 -0.39 15.52
N LEU A 254 4.52 -1.05 16.68
CA LEU A 254 3.42 -1.80 17.31
C LEU A 254 3.38 -1.48 18.80
N CYS A 255 2.40 -1.97 19.48
CA CYS A 255 2.09 -1.98 20.91
C CYS A 255 0.83 -1.19 21.29
N THR A 256 0.30 -0.32 20.45
CA THR A 256 -0.88 0.49 20.76
C THR A 256 -2.06 -0.39 21.18
N ASN A 257 -2.33 -1.44 20.43
CA ASN A 257 -3.47 -2.31 20.64
C ASN A 257 -3.34 -3.22 21.86
N ASP A 258 -2.12 -3.59 22.23
CA ASP A 258 -1.85 -4.39 23.44
C ASP A 258 -2.32 -3.69 24.71
N PHE A 259 -2.33 -2.36 24.72
CA PHE A 259 -2.69 -1.51 25.84
C PHE A 259 -4.07 -0.84 25.70
N SER A 260 -4.90 -1.30 24.79
CA SER A 260 -6.21 -0.70 24.48
C SER A 260 -7.26 -0.88 25.61
N THR A 261 -7.04 -1.79 26.54
CA THR A 261 -7.94 -2.07 27.65
C THR A 261 -7.34 -1.70 29.01
N ALA A 262 -8.17 -1.56 30.04
CA ALA A 262 -7.71 -1.28 31.40
C ALA A 262 -6.80 -2.38 31.97
N ARG A 263 -6.94 -3.63 31.52
CA ARG A 263 -6.09 -4.74 31.92
C ARG A 263 -4.86 -4.77 31.02
N GLN A 264 -3.71 -4.41 31.53
CA GLN A 264 -2.44 -4.45 30.83
C GLN A 264 -2.00 -5.91 30.57
N PRO A 265 -1.31 -6.20 29.44
CA PRO A 265 -0.69 -7.50 29.25
C PRO A 265 0.44 -7.69 30.27
N HIS A 266 0.71 -8.95 30.64
CA HIS A 266 1.87 -9.24 31.47
C HIS A 266 3.15 -9.02 30.67
N GLU A 267 4.11 -8.28 31.24
CA GLU A 267 5.36 -7.89 30.57
C GLU A 267 6.10 -9.09 29.95
N THR A 268 6.20 -10.20 30.69
CA THR A 268 6.87 -11.41 30.20
C THR A 268 6.21 -11.99 28.95
N ILE A 269 4.87 -11.94 28.87
CA ILE A 269 4.12 -12.42 27.71
C ILE A 269 4.38 -11.50 26.53
N PHE A 270 4.27 -10.18 26.73
CA PHE A 270 4.55 -9.19 25.70
C PHE A 270 5.99 -9.32 25.18
N ALA A 271 6.98 -9.34 26.09
CA ALA A 271 8.39 -9.46 25.73
C ALA A 271 8.67 -10.76 24.95
N GLY A 272 8.10 -11.89 25.39
CA GLY A 272 8.25 -13.17 24.69
C GLY A 272 7.75 -13.11 23.24
N ARG A 273 6.57 -12.53 23.02
CA ARG A 273 5.99 -12.39 21.69
C ARG A 273 6.73 -11.36 20.82
N TYR A 274 7.20 -10.26 21.43
CA TYR A 274 8.01 -9.27 20.69
C TYR A 274 9.35 -9.89 20.25
N ILE A 275 10.02 -10.65 21.13
CA ILE A 275 11.26 -11.38 20.81
C ILE A 275 11.02 -12.42 19.72
N GLU A 276 9.86 -13.09 19.71
CA GLU A 276 9.49 -14.01 18.63
C GLU A 276 9.44 -13.29 17.29
N LEU A 277 8.80 -12.11 17.21
CA LEU A 277 8.77 -11.30 16.00
C LEU A 277 10.17 -10.89 15.55
N LEU A 278 11.00 -10.39 16.48
CA LEU A 278 12.40 -10.04 16.17
C LEU A 278 13.19 -11.22 15.60
N LYS A 279 13.02 -12.41 16.18
CA LYS A 279 13.67 -13.63 15.70
C LYS A 279 13.18 -14.05 14.33
N LYS A 280 11.89 -13.90 14.03
CA LYS A 280 11.32 -14.16 12.68
C LYS A 280 11.95 -13.24 11.63
N VAL A 281 12.06 -11.94 11.94
CA VAL A 281 12.74 -10.98 11.05
C VAL A 281 14.19 -11.38 10.79
N LYS A 282 14.93 -11.74 11.87
CA LYS A 282 16.31 -12.21 11.72
C LYS A 282 16.43 -13.52 10.96
N ALA A 283 15.51 -14.46 11.16
CA ALA A 283 15.47 -15.72 10.42
C ALA A 283 15.24 -15.50 8.93
N TYR A 284 14.48 -14.47 8.56
CA TYR A 284 14.20 -14.14 7.16
C TYR A 284 15.38 -13.42 6.49
N TYR A 285 16.00 -12.48 7.18
CA TYR A 285 16.94 -11.54 6.55
C TYR A 285 18.38 -11.63 7.07
N GLY A 286 18.64 -12.51 8.02
CA GLY A 286 19.97 -12.70 8.61
C GLY A 286 20.19 -11.89 9.90
N ASP A 287 21.19 -12.31 10.70
CA ASP A 287 21.51 -11.68 11.99
C ASP A 287 22.01 -10.23 11.86
N ASP A 288 22.52 -9.86 10.68
CA ASP A 288 22.99 -8.54 10.34
C ASP A 288 21.86 -7.53 10.05
N MET A 289 20.63 -7.99 9.77
CA MET A 289 19.49 -7.12 9.45
C MET A 289 19.28 -6.08 10.54
N PRO A 290 19.36 -4.79 10.24
CA PRO A 290 19.03 -3.75 11.21
C PRO A 290 17.52 -3.69 11.47
N ILE A 291 17.13 -3.58 12.74
CA ILE A 291 15.72 -3.44 13.12
C ILE A 291 15.56 -2.18 13.97
N LEU A 292 14.70 -1.27 13.53
CA LEU A 292 14.30 -0.08 14.27
C LEU A 292 12.98 -0.37 15.02
N CYS A 293 13.04 -0.44 16.34
CA CYS A 293 11.90 -0.72 17.22
C CYS A 293 11.34 0.59 17.76
N LEU A 294 10.19 1.03 17.25
CA LEU A 294 9.51 2.24 17.68
C LEU A 294 8.51 1.91 18.79
N ALA A 295 8.54 2.68 19.85
CA ALA A 295 7.56 2.61 20.95
C ALA A 295 6.71 3.88 20.97
N SER A 296 5.39 3.72 20.93
CA SER A 296 4.45 4.82 21.12
C SER A 296 4.16 5.06 22.59
N ASN A 297 3.77 6.28 22.93
CA ASN A 297 3.40 6.66 24.28
C ASN A 297 1.91 6.37 24.59
N VAL A 298 1.48 5.14 24.40
CA VAL A 298 0.08 4.75 24.69
C VAL A 298 -0.14 4.69 26.20
N THR A 299 0.86 4.17 26.92
CA THR A 299 0.90 4.14 28.37
C THR A 299 2.33 4.38 28.87
N PRO A 300 2.54 4.76 30.13
CA PRO A 300 3.89 4.86 30.71
C PRO A 300 4.72 3.57 30.61
N PHE A 301 4.07 2.41 30.49
CA PHE A 301 4.72 1.10 30.46
C PHE A 301 5.13 0.65 29.07
N SER A 302 4.49 1.12 28.02
CA SER A 302 4.74 0.66 26.65
C SER A 302 6.20 0.83 26.21
N PHE A 303 6.83 1.92 26.64
CA PHE A 303 8.25 2.18 26.37
C PHE A 303 9.15 1.13 27.02
N ASP A 304 8.91 0.82 28.29
CA ASP A 304 9.71 -0.14 29.04
C ASP A 304 9.56 -1.54 28.50
N TYR A 305 8.36 -1.94 28.12
CA TYR A 305 8.09 -3.28 27.58
C TYR A 305 8.87 -3.55 26.29
N ILE A 306 8.87 -2.61 25.34
CA ILE A 306 9.61 -2.77 24.09
C ILE A 306 11.12 -2.70 24.35
N ARG A 307 11.58 -1.73 25.16
CA ARG A 307 13.00 -1.62 25.51
C ARG A 307 13.51 -2.91 26.15
N ASN A 308 12.78 -3.43 27.14
CA ASN A 308 13.15 -4.64 27.86
C ASN A 308 13.13 -5.86 26.93
N ALA A 309 12.14 -5.98 26.04
CA ALA A 309 12.12 -7.04 25.03
C ALA A 309 13.35 -6.97 24.11
N CYS A 310 13.74 -5.79 23.63
CA CYS A 310 14.96 -5.62 22.83
C CYS A 310 16.21 -6.06 23.61
N MET A 311 16.36 -5.63 24.87
CA MET A 311 17.50 -6.00 25.72
C MET A 311 17.53 -7.50 26.03
N MET A 312 16.38 -8.10 26.35
CA MET A 312 16.26 -9.53 26.70
C MET A 312 16.42 -10.45 25.50
N SER A 313 16.24 -9.96 24.29
CA SER A 313 16.34 -10.76 23.05
C SER A 313 17.73 -11.34 22.83
N GLY A 314 18.77 -10.62 23.29
CA GLY A 314 20.17 -10.94 23.01
C GLY A 314 20.58 -10.76 21.53
N LEU A 315 19.70 -10.17 20.70
CA LEU A 315 19.95 -9.96 19.28
C LEU A 315 20.76 -8.68 19.04
N SER A 316 21.62 -8.71 18.04
CA SER A 316 22.39 -7.53 17.58
C SER A 316 21.60 -6.66 16.61
N ASN A 317 22.11 -5.45 16.31
CA ASN A 317 21.56 -4.53 15.33
C ASN A 317 20.08 -4.19 15.59
N LEU A 318 19.73 -3.99 16.86
CA LEU A 318 18.45 -3.44 17.29
C LEU A 318 18.63 -1.99 17.72
N THR A 319 17.81 -1.10 17.20
CA THR A 319 17.73 0.30 17.64
C THR A 319 16.36 0.54 18.24
N TYR A 320 16.29 0.86 19.52
CA TYR A 320 15.07 1.21 20.22
C TYR A 320 14.88 2.73 20.22
N VAL A 321 13.67 3.19 19.89
CA VAL A 321 13.30 4.61 19.91
C VAL A 321 11.93 4.79 20.56
N ALA A 322 11.90 5.60 21.63
CA ALA A 322 10.65 6.05 22.22
C ALA A 322 10.17 7.33 21.51
N LEU A 323 9.02 7.26 20.89
CA LEU A 323 8.34 8.43 20.33
C LEU A 323 7.66 9.17 21.50
N THR A 324 8.05 10.41 21.71
CA THR A 324 7.59 11.18 22.87
C THR A 324 6.09 11.50 22.83
N SER A 325 5.48 11.62 24.02
CA SER A 325 4.14 12.20 24.16
C SER A 325 4.13 13.62 23.59
N GLY A 326 3.02 14.01 22.96
CA GLY A 326 2.89 15.35 22.37
C GLY A 326 3.51 15.47 20.98
N ILE A 327 3.88 14.36 20.33
CA ILE A 327 4.23 14.38 18.90
C ILE A 327 3.04 14.88 18.06
N HIS A 328 1.81 14.59 18.50
CA HIS A 328 0.58 15.04 17.85
C HIS A 328 -0.06 16.21 18.62
N ASN A 329 -0.47 17.23 17.89
CA ASN A 329 -1.48 18.17 18.35
C ASN A 329 -2.86 17.54 18.12
N TYR A 330 -3.60 17.25 19.17
CA TYR A 330 -4.87 16.53 19.10
C TYR A 330 -5.99 17.28 18.37
N GLU A 331 -5.84 18.57 18.11
CA GLU A 331 -6.80 19.32 17.33
C GLU A 331 -6.53 19.27 15.82
N ASP A 332 -5.25 19.20 15.43
CA ASP A 332 -4.86 19.38 14.03
C ASP A 332 -4.30 18.13 13.35
N ASP A 333 -3.78 17.18 14.14
CA ASP A 333 -2.96 16.07 13.62
C ASP A 333 -3.69 14.73 13.63
N LEU A 334 -4.94 14.71 14.07
CA LEU A 334 -5.75 13.49 14.13
C LEU A 334 -6.89 13.51 13.11
N GLY A 335 -7.13 12.35 12.53
CA GLY A 335 -8.26 11.98 11.70
C GLY A 335 -9.08 10.88 12.36
N ALA A 336 -9.86 10.13 11.57
CA ALA A 336 -10.86 9.19 12.04
C ALA A 336 -10.42 8.35 13.24
N SER A 337 -11.32 8.22 14.21
CA SER A 337 -11.15 7.39 15.41
C SER A 337 -9.82 7.66 16.16
N TRP A 338 -9.42 8.93 16.25
CA TRP A 338 -8.21 9.40 16.94
C TRP A 338 -6.89 8.89 16.35
N HIS A 339 -6.86 8.44 15.09
CA HIS A 339 -5.66 8.07 14.39
C HIS A 339 -4.96 9.30 13.80
N PRO A 340 -3.64 9.25 13.56
CA PRO A 340 -2.95 10.34 12.88
C PRO A 340 -3.52 10.58 11.48
N ASN A 341 -3.84 11.83 11.16
CA ASN A 341 -4.06 12.26 9.78
C ASN A 341 -2.70 12.48 9.08
N TYR A 342 -2.70 12.93 7.84
CA TYR A 342 -1.46 13.15 7.09
C TYR A 342 -0.47 14.08 7.82
N ARG A 343 -0.94 15.14 8.48
CA ARG A 343 -0.06 16.04 9.27
C ARG A 343 0.57 15.31 10.46
N GLY A 344 -0.21 14.49 11.14
CA GLY A 344 0.29 13.65 12.22
C GLY A 344 1.36 12.68 11.73
N HIS A 345 1.15 12.05 10.60
CA HIS A 345 2.12 11.16 9.99
C HIS A 345 3.41 11.85 9.55
N ILE A 346 3.36 13.09 9.07
CA ILE A 346 4.57 13.89 8.77
C ILE A 346 5.42 14.06 10.03
N LYS A 347 4.82 14.30 11.20
CA LYS A 347 5.55 14.45 12.46
C LYS A 347 6.22 13.14 12.90
N VAL A 348 5.50 12.02 12.77
CA VAL A 348 6.09 10.70 13.04
C VAL A 348 7.25 10.43 12.09
N ALA A 349 7.08 10.63 10.80
CA ALA A 349 8.14 10.46 9.81
C ALA A 349 9.36 11.32 10.11
N SER A 350 9.15 12.60 10.46
CA SER A 350 10.23 13.52 10.84
C SER A 350 11.03 13.03 12.05
N SER A 351 10.38 12.31 12.96
CA SER A 351 11.04 11.70 14.12
C SER A 351 11.80 10.43 13.77
N VAL A 352 11.38 9.69 12.75
CA VAL A 352 11.92 8.35 12.39
C VAL A 352 13.05 8.46 11.37
N ILE A 353 12.98 9.39 10.43
CA ILE A 353 13.96 9.59 9.35
C ILE A 353 15.42 9.68 9.87
N PRO A 354 15.75 10.46 10.92
CA PRO A 354 17.12 10.53 11.40
C PRO A 354 17.68 9.18 11.89
N TYR A 355 16.84 8.34 12.46
CA TYR A 355 17.26 7.02 12.92
C TYR A 355 17.49 6.05 11.75
N ILE A 356 16.62 6.09 10.73
CA ILE A 356 16.83 5.31 9.51
C ILE A 356 18.16 5.72 8.87
N SER A 357 18.43 7.03 8.72
CA SER A 357 19.70 7.55 8.21
C SER A 357 20.89 7.01 8.99
N THR A 358 20.85 7.08 10.31
CA THR A 358 21.95 6.60 11.17
C THR A 358 22.19 5.09 11.01
N ILE A 359 21.12 4.30 10.90
CA ILE A 359 21.17 2.83 10.83
C ILE A 359 21.70 2.37 9.47
N THR A 360 21.25 3.00 8.39
CA THR A 360 21.54 2.60 7.01
C THR A 360 22.74 3.30 6.42
N GLY A 361 23.16 4.42 7.01
CA GLY A 361 24.18 5.32 6.43
C GLY A 361 23.64 6.16 5.26
N TRP A 362 22.33 6.19 5.02
CA TRP A 362 21.76 7.02 3.96
C TRP A 362 21.80 8.49 4.34
N GLU A 363 22.28 9.31 3.44
CA GLU A 363 22.38 10.74 3.67
C GLU A 363 21.01 11.39 3.84
N MET A 364 20.93 12.32 4.78
CA MET A 364 19.77 13.20 4.94
C MET A 364 19.99 14.46 4.08
N GLU A 365 19.02 14.77 3.26
CA GLU A 365 19.02 16.02 2.51
C GLU A 365 18.48 17.16 3.38
N GLU A 366 19.13 18.33 3.33
CA GLU A 366 18.62 19.56 3.95
C GLU A 366 17.41 20.12 3.17
N LYS A 367 16.46 19.26 2.81
CA LYS A 367 15.22 19.71 2.16
C LYS A 367 14.12 19.82 3.19
N PRO A 368 13.35 20.93 3.17
CA PRO A 368 12.16 20.99 4.00
C PRO A 368 11.22 19.86 3.62
N TYR A 369 10.69 19.16 4.62
CA TYR A 369 9.70 18.10 4.44
C TYR A 369 8.49 18.67 3.68
N ARG A 370 8.23 18.13 2.49
CA ARG A 370 7.10 18.53 1.66
C ARG A 370 6.13 17.37 1.46
#